data_5cf15e31f1a95a2eb254772741574e09
#
_entry.id   5cf15e31f1a95a2eb254772741574e09
#
_cell.length_a   1.000
_cell.length_b   1.000
_cell.length_c   1.000
_cell.angle_alpha   90.00
_cell.angle_beta   90.00
_cell.angle_gamma   90.00
#
_symmetry.space_group_name_H-M   'P 1'
#
loop_
_entity.id
_entity.type
_entity.pdbx_description
1 polymer ?
#
loop_
_entity_poly.entity_id
_entity_poly.type
_entity_poly.pdbx_seq_one_letter_code
_entity_poly.pdbx_strand_id
1 'polypeptide(L)'
;MTVTKEGVEVKDATEVKVIFSAASTFDGSVPSRSTGDASTVAAKVQDIVTKAAAKSWAELESAHVANFESYMGRVKLNLDDASTKQHTESLINYYNGNSRNRDSKDGLFLEQLYFNYGRYLMISSSRGAINVPSNLQGIWNDKADAPWNSDIHTNINVQMNYWPAETTNLSDCHLPFLNYILDNYKGEGWQKAARWGSDGQKVGWTVFTESNIFGGMSTWGNNYKEVNAWYCTHLWDHYRFTRDEAFLRKAFPAIWQSAQFWM
;
A
#
# COMPACT_ATOMS: atom_id res chain seq x y z
N MET A 1 11.93 -17.44 31.91
CA MET A 1 10.74 -17.11 31.12
C MET A 1 9.65 -18.13 31.40
N THR A 2 8.48 -17.68 31.79
CA THR A 2 7.32 -18.53 32.10
C THR A 2 6.14 -18.06 31.24
N VAL A 3 5.49 -19.01 30.56
CA VAL A 3 4.28 -18.73 29.77
C VAL A 3 3.06 -19.07 30.66
N THR A 4 2.15 -18.10 30.81
CA THR A 4 0.91 -18.25 31.58
C THR A 4 -0.29 -17.98 30.66
N LYS A 5 -1.50 -18.18 31.16
CA LYS A 5 -2.74 -17.80 30.41
C LYS A 5 -2.87 -16.29 30.23
N GLU A 6 -2.18 -15.50 31.04
CA GLU A 6 -2.27 -14.05 31.05
C GLU A 6 -1.13 -13.38 30.27
N GLY A 7 -0.09 -14.14 29.90
CA GLY A 7 1.05 -13.61 29.17
C GLY A 7 2.35 -14.37 29.36
N VAL A 8 3.44 -13.67 29.04
CA VAL A 8 4.79 -14.18 29.20
C VAL A 8 5.49 -13.37 30.28
N GLU A 9 5.94 -14.06 31.34
CA GLU A 9 6.72 -13.45 32.41
C GLU A 9 8.21 -13.71 32.21
N VAL A 10 9.00 -12.64 32.21
CA VAL A 10 10.47 -12.70 32.13
C VAL A 10 11.05 -12.06 33.38
N LYS A 11 11.90 -12.80 34.12
CA LYS A 11 12.59 -12.32 35.34
C LYS A 11 14.09 -12.34 35.13
N ASP A 12 14.77 -11.40 35.74
CA ASP A 12 16.24 -11.33 35.80
C ASP A 12 16.93 -11.33 34.42
N ALA A 13 16.29 -10.70 33.42
CA ALA A 13 16.85 -10.56 32.08
C ALA A 13 17.34 -9.12 31.85
N THR A 14 18.53 -8.99 31.32
CA THR A 14 19.11 -7.71 30.90
C THR A 14 18.60 -7.27 29.51
N GLU A 15 18.14 -8.22 28.72
CA GLU A 15 17.60 -7.99 27.36
C GLU A 15 16.49 -8.99 27.06
N VAL A 16 15.46 -8.54 26.37
CA VAL A 16 14.35 -9.37 25.87
C VAL A 16 14.11 -9.08 24.41
N LYS A 17 14.17 -10.12 23.57
CA LYS A 17 13.80 -10.05 22.17
C LYS A 17 12.45 -10.72 21.95
N VAL A 18 11.47 -9.97 21.48
CA VAL A 18 10.14 -10.47 21.10
C VAL A 18 10.05 -10.52 19.57
N ILE A 19 9.74 -11.70 19.02
CA ILE A 19 9.55 -11.91 17.58
C ILE A 19 8.10 -12.30 17.36
N PHE A 20 7.44 -11.51 16.52
CA PHE A 20 6.03 -11.72 16.18
C PHE A 20 5.89 -11.90 14.66
N SER A 21 5.08 -12.87 14.25
CA SER A 21 4.66 -13.04 12.86
C SER A 21 3.20 -13.46 12.81
N ALA A 22 2.49 -13.00 11.80
CA ALA A 22 1.11 -13.37 11.51
C ALA A 22 0.93 -13.56 10.02
N ALA A 23 0.01 -14.43 9.63
CA ALA A 23 -0.38 -14.64 8.25
C ALA A 23 -1.83 -15.11 8.17
N SER A 24 -2.41 -15.04 6.97
CA SER A 24 -3.73 -15.58 6.66
C SER A 24 -3.64 -16.54 5.47
N THR A 25 -4.73 -17.21 5.16
CA THR A 25 -4.85 -18.04 3.95
C THR A 25 -5.04 -17.22 2.68
N PHE A 26 -5.06 -15.90 2.76
CA PHE A 26 -5.24 -15.03 1.60
C PHE A 26 -4.10 -15.23 0.59
N ASP A 27 -4.48 -15.42 -0.67
CA ASP A 27 -3.57 -15.48 -1.81
C ASP A 27 -4.22 -14.80 -3.02
N GLY A 28 -3.72 -13.63 -3.39
CA GLY A 28 -4.23 -12.86 -4.52
C GLY A 28 -3.98 -13.51 -5.89
N SER A 29 -3.06 -14.48 -5.97
CA SER A 29 -2.71 -15.14 -7.23
C SER A 29 -3.69 -16.24 -7.67
N VAL A 30 -4.54 -16.72 -6.75
CA VAL A 30 -5.52 -17.77 -7.04
C VAL A 30 -6.94 -17.23 -7.16
N PRO A 31 -7.80 -17.81 -8.04
CA PRO A 31 -9.17 -17.32 -8.22
C PRO A 31 -10.02 -17.33 -6.95
N SER A 32 -9.80 -18.30 -6.05
CA SER A 32 -10.48 -18.39 -4.75
C SER A 32 -10.05 -17.33 -3.75
N ARG A 33 -8.95 -16.61 -4.05
CA ARG A 33 -8.29 -15.67 -3.14
C ARG A 33 -7.87 -16.29 -1.79
N SER A 34 -7.81 -17.61 -1.72
CA SER A 34 -7.39 -18.33 -0.52
C SER A 34 -6.73 -19.65 -0.88
N THR A 35 -5.67 -20.01 -0.19
CA THR A 35 -5.02 -21.32 -0.28
C THR A 35 -5.90 -22.42 0.36
N GLY A 36 -6.88 -22.05 1.18
CA GLY A 36 -7.80 -22.98 1.86
C GLY A 36 -7.18 -23.79 2.99
N ASP A 37 -5.87 -23.71 3.20
CA ASP A 37 -5.12 -24.55 4.16
C ASP A 37 -4.47 -23.73 5.27
N ALA A 38 -5.10 -23.77 6.46
CA ALA A 38 -4.58 -23.10 7.65
C ALA A 38 -3.28 -23.73 8.19
N SER A 39 -3.03 -25.02 7.92
CA SER A 39 -1.82 -25.69 8.39
C SER A 39 -0.57 -25.18 7.66
N THR A 40 -0.69 -24.89 6.38
CA THR A 40 0.39 -24.27 5.58
C THR A 40 0.72 -22.88 6.10
N VAL A 41 -0.28 -22.10 6.54
CA VAL A 41 -0.09 -20.78 7.13
C VAL A 41 0.66 -20.88 8.45
N ALA A 42 0.28 -21.81 9.32
CA ALA A 42 0.94 -22.03 10.59
C ALA A 42 2.42 -22.43 10.40
N ALA A 43 2.70 -23.33 9.47
CA ALA A 43 4.07 -23.73 9.13
C ALA A 43 4.91 -22.54 8.61
N LYS A 44 4.34 -21.70 7.76
CA LYS A 44 5.00 -20.48 7.26
C LYS A 44 5.34 -19.50 8.38
N VAL A 45 4.40 -19.23 9.29
CA VAL A 45 4.63 -18.35 10.44
C VAL A 45 5.71 -18.92 11.34
N GLN A 46 5.67 -20.22 11.64
CA GLN A 46 6.67 -20.88 12.47
C GLN A 46 8.08 -20.81 11.84
N ASP A 47 8.20 -21.02 10.53
CA ASP A 47 9.47 -20.91 9.80
C ASP A 47 10.05 -19.50 9.88
N ILE A 48 9.22 -18.47 9.68
CA ILE A 48 9.62 -17.05 9.79
C ILE A 48 10.16 -16.74 11.20
N VAL A 49 9.41 -17.12 12.22
CA VAL A 49 9.78 -16.87 13.63
C VAL A 49 11.08 -17.60 13.95
N THR A 50 11.21 -18.86 13.55
CA THR A 50 12.42 -19.69 13.81
C THR A 50 13.65 -19.08 13.15
N LYS A 51 13.56 -18.69 11.88
CA LYS A 51 14.64 -18.05 11.14
C LYS A 51 15.05 -16.70 11.73
N ALA A 52 14.08 -15.91 12.19
CA ALA A 52 14.36 -14.63 12.84
C ALA A 52 14.99 -14.83 14.24
N ALA A 53 14.51 -15.80 14.99
CA ALA A 53 15.04 -16.11 16.32
C ALA A 53 16.51 -16.57 16.30
N ALA A 54 16.94 -17.22 15.22
CA ALA A 54 18.31 -17.67 15.02
C ALA A 54 19.31 -16.52 14.74
N LYS A 55 18.82 -15.29 14.49
CA LYS A 55 19.66 -14.12 14.20
C LYS A 55 19.83 -13.24 15.42
N SER A 56 20.98 -12.60 15.52
CA SER A 56 21.20 -11.51 16.48
C SER A 56 20.34 -10.29 16.13
N TRP A 57 20.14 -9.40 17.11
CA TRP A 57 19.45 -8.12 16.87
C TRP A 57 20.18 -7.29 15.81
N ALA A 58 21.51 -7.20 15.91
CA ALA A 58 22.30 -6.43 14.94
C ALA A 58 22.17 -6.93 13.51
N GLU A 59 22.08 -8.26 13.29
CA GLU A 59 21.82 -8.81 11.96
C GLU A 59 20.42 -8.47 11.44
N LEU A 60 19.39 -8.53 12.29
CA LEU A 60 18.02 -8.18 11.92
C LEU A 60 17.93 -6.70 11.59
N GLU A 61 18.48 -5.84 12.43
CA GLU A 61 18.51 -4.39 12.23
C GLU A 61 19.25 -3.99 10.96
N SER A 62 20.47 -4.52 10.76
CA SER A 62 21.27 -4.25 9.58
C SER A 62 20.55 -4.67 8.29
N ALA A 63 19.92 -5.84 8.29
CA ALA A 63 19.14 -6.29 7.13
C ALA A 63 17.92 -5.42 6.88
N HIS A 64 17.22 -4.97 7.94
CA HIS A 64 16.08 -4.04 7.84
C HIS A 64 16.50 -2.69 7.27
N VAL A 65 17.57 -2.09 7.83
CA VAL A 65 18.09 -0.80 7.38
C VAL A 65 18.53 -0.87 5.92
N ALA A 66 19.34 -1.87 5.55
CA ALA A 66 19.80 -2.03 4.17
C ALA A 66 18.63 -2.20 3.18
N ASN A 67 17.61 -2.99 3.55
CA ASN A 67 16.42 -3.15 2.74
C ASN A 67 15.64 -1.82 2.60
N PHE A 68 15.43 -1.08 3.68
CA PHE A 68 14.71 0.19 3.64
C PHE A 68 15.48 1.26 2.86
N GLU A 69 16.79 1.39 3.07
CA GLU A 69 17.66 2.33 2.37
C GLU A 69 17.72 2.08 0.87
N SER A 70 17.58 0.82 0.43
CA SER A 70 17.54 0.47 -0.99
C SER A 70 16.38 1.15 -1.74
N TYR A 71 15.35 1.56 -1.03
CA TYR A 71 14.22 2.35 -1.54
C TYR A 71 14.34 3.83 -1.18
N MET A 72 14.53 4.11 0.10
CA MET A 72 14.53 5.49 0.60
C MET A 72 15.68 6.32 0.03
N GLY A 73 16.85 5.69 -0.14
CA GLY A 73 18.06 6.33 -0.68
C GLY A 73 18.01 6.67 -2.17
N ARG A 74 16.98 6.24 -2.92
CA ARG A 74 16.88 6.48 -4.38
C ARG A 74 16.63 7.94 -4.73
N VAL A 75 16.06 8.72 -3.83
CA VAL A 75 15.76 10.14 -4.01
C VAL A 75 16.08 10.89 -2.73
N LYS A 76 16.73 12.02 -2.86
CA LYS A 76 16.99 12.97 -1.78
C LYS A 76 16.43 14.32 -2.18
N LEU A 77 15.55 14.88 -1.38
CA LEU A 77 15.16 16.27 -1.44
C LEU A 77 16.03 17.03 -0.45
N ASN A 78 16.76 17.99 -0.92
CA ASN A 78 17.54 18.91 -0.09
C ASN A 78 17.04 20.33 -0.36
N LEU A 79 16.47 20.93 0.66
CA LEU A 79 16.11 22.34 0.65
C LEU A 79 17.16 23.08 1.47
N ASP A 80 17.86 23.99 0.85
CA ASP A 80 19.01 24.69 1.43
C ASP A 80 18.65 25.29 2.81
N ASP A 81 19.59 25.16 3.74
CA ASP A 81 19.43 25.61 5.12
C ASP A 81 18.32 24.96 5.95
N ALA A 82 17.63 23.94 5.42
CA ALA A 82 16.57 23.22 6.14
C ALA A 82 17.10 22.60 7.45
N SER A 83 16.64 23.12 8.57
CA SER A 83 17.04 22.63 9.89
C SER A 83 16.04 23.06 10.96
N THR A 84 15.87 22.24 12.00
CA THR A 84 15.00 22.57 13.12
C THR A 84 15.52 22.04 14.44
N LYS A 85 15.12 22.70 15.55
CA LYS A 85 15.24 22.20 16.92
C LYS A 85 13.86 21.97 17.54
N GLN A 86 12.79 22.15 16.77
CA GLN A 86 11.42 22.02 17.24
C GLN A 86 10.93 20.57 17.13
N HIS A 87 10.03 20.17 18.00
CA HIS A 87 9.26 18.95 17.84
C HIS A 87 8.25 19.10 16.70
N THR A 88 7.91 18.01 16.03
CA THR A 88 7.07 18.01 14.82
C THR A 88 5.74 18.73 15.01
N GLU A 89 5.07 18.53 16.14
CA GLU A 89 3.80 19.20 16.44
C GLU A 89 3.96 20.73 16.52
N SER A 90 4.98 21.20 17.22
CA SER A 90 5.29 22.64 17.32
C SER A 90 5.66 23.20 15.95
N LEU A 91 6.40 22.44 15.16
CA LEU A 91 6.82 22.81 13.81
C LEU A 91 5.64 22.97 12.85
N ILE A 92 4.63 22.06 12.92
CA ILE A 92 3.39 22.16 12.15
C ILE A 92 2.60 23.43 12.53
N ASN A 93 2.47 23.70 13.83
CA ASN A 93 1.79 24.90 14.30
C ASN A 93 2.51 26.18 13.88
N TYR A 94 3.85 26.19 13.96
CA TYR A 94 4.67 27.29 13.49
C TYR A 94 4.50 27.54 11.99
N TYR A 95 4.59 26.49 11.17
CA TYR A 95 4.43 26.55 9.71
C TYR A 95 3.06 27.11 9.29
N ASN A 96 2.00 26.70 9.97
CA ASN A 96 0.64 27.14 9.69
C ASN A 96 0.32 28.55 10.24
N GLY A 97 1.07 29.00 11.23
CA GLY A 97 0.79 30.28 11.91
C GLY A 97 1.03 31.53 11.06
N ASN A 98 1.98 31.48 10.13
CA ASN A 98 2.32 32.61 9.25
C ASN A 98 2.95 32.10 7.94
N SER A 99 2.54 32.66 6.80
CA SER A 99 3.10 32.29 5.49
C SER A 99 4.62 32.50 5.38
N ARG A 100 5.16 33.51 6.07
CA ARG A 100 6.63 33.76 6.10
C ARG A 100 7.42 32.64 6.81
N ASN A 101 6.76 31.88 7.66
CA ASN A 101 7.40 30.77 8.36
C ASN A 101 7.77 29.63 7.42
N ARG A 102 7.11 29.55 6.25
CA ARG A 102 7.37 28.52 5.23
C ARG A 102 8.75 28.66 4.62
N ASP A 103 9.20 29.88 4.40
CA ASP A 103 10.54 30.18 3.84
C ASP A 103 11.65 30.15 4.90
N SER A 104 11.32 29.87 6.15
CA SER A 104 12.29 29.74 7.22
C SER A 104 12.96 28.36 7.19
N LYS A 105 14.12 28.22 7.86
CA LYS A 105 14.83 26.94 8.01
C LYS A 105 13.94 25.83 8.58
N ASP A 106 13.12 26.18 9.57
CA ASP A 106 12.14 25.28 10.18
C ASP A 106 11.03 24.90 9.19
N GLY A 107 10.54 25.86 8.39
CA GLY A 107 9.53 25.60 7.35
C GLY A 107 10.05 24.67 6.26
N LEU A 108 11.23 24.99 5.71
CA LEU A 108 11.88 24.15 4.69
C LEU A 108 12.17 22.74 5.23
N PHE A 109 12.54 22.64 6.52
CA PHE A 109 12.72 21.33 7.15
C PHE A 109 11.40 20.52 7.19
N LEU A 110 10.29 21.18 7.52
CA LEU A 110 8.97 20.50 7.54
C LEU A 110 8.59 20.00 6.15
N GLU A 111 8.81 20.79 5.10
CA GLU A 111 8.54 20.38 3.72
C GLU A 111 9.39 19.18 3.30
N GLN A 112 10.68 19.22 3.63
CA GLN A 112 11.58 18.09 3.38
C GLN A 112 11.17 16.83 4.18
N LEU A 113 10.78 17.00 5.44
CA LEU A 113 10.28 15.92 6.29
C LEU A 113 8.98 15.33 5.70
N TYR A 114 8.06 16.18 5.28
CA TYR A 114 6.77 15.76 4.72
C TYR A 114 6.94 14.95 3.42
N PHE A 115 7.82 15.41 2.53
CA PHE A 115 8.19 14.65 1.32
C PHE A 115 8.75 13.27 1.66
N ASN A 116 9.70 13.21 2.59
CA ASN A 116 10.31 11.95 3.01
C ASN A 116 9.31 11.04 3.74
N TYR A 117 8.41 11.61 4.53
CA TYR A 117 7.39 10.86 5.26
C TYR A 117 6.36 10.22 4.31
N GLY A 118 5.93 10.94 3.27
CA GLY A 118 5.07 10.36 2.23
C GLY A 118 5.73 9.15 1.54
N ARG A 119 7.02 9.24 1.21
CA ARG A 119 7.78 8.10 0.66
C ARG A 119 7.92 6.96 1.67
N TYR A 120 8.17 7.27 2.93
CA TYR A 120 8.20 6.26 4.01
C TYR A 120 6.88 5.49 4.11
N LEU A 121 5.75 6.17 4.10
CA LEU A 121 4.43 5.53 4.16
C LEU A 121 4.21 4.58 2.97
N MET A 122 4.55 4.99 1.77
CA MET A 122 4.45 4.14 0.58
C MET A 122 5.39 2.92 0.66
N ILE A 123 6.66 3.11 0.95
CA ILE A 123 7.64 2.02 1.09
C ILE A 123 7.19 1.02 2.16
N SER A 124 6.61 1.49 3.25
CA SER A 124 6.20 0.64 4.37
C SER A 124 4.90 -0.12 4.12
N SER A 125 4.00 0.39 3.26
CA SER A 125 2.67 -0.21 3.02
C SER A 125 2.53 -0.94 1.68
N SER A 126 3.44 -0.74 0.71
CA SER A 126 3.21 -1.22 -0.65
C SER A 126 4.52 -1.58 -1.36
N ARG A 127 5.09 -2.76 -1.05
CA ARG A 127 6.29 -3.28 -1.72
C ARG A 127 6.55 -4.76 -1.48
N GLY A 128 7.46 -5.33 -2.27
CA GLY A 128 7.98 -6.67 -2.06
C GLY A 128 6.90 -7.74 -2.12
N ALA A 129 6.75 -8.50 -1.06
CA ALA A 129 5.79 -9.60 -0.97
C ALA A 129 4.34 -9.17 -0.67
N ILE A 130 4.07 -7.86 -0.53
CA ILE A 130 2.72 -7.33 -0.36
C ILE A 130 2.01 -7.35 -1.72
N ASN A 131 0.99 -8.18 -1.86
CA ASN A 131 0.25 -8.38 -3.13
C ASN A 131 -1.10 -7.66 -3.16
N VAL A 132 -1.32 -6.72 -2.26
CA VAL A 132 -2.54 -5.90 -2.17
C VAL A 132 -2.16 -4.43 -2.08
N PRO A 133 -2.98 -3.52 -2.63
CA PRO A 133 -2.72 -2.10 -2.48
C PRO A 133 -2.87 -1.66 -1.02
N SER A 134 -2.22 -0.55 -0.67
CA SER A 134 -2.51 0.14 0.58
C SER A 134 -3.96 0.61 0.57
N ASN A 135 -4.67 0.37 1.68
CA ASN A 135 -6.07 0.75 1.84
C ASN A 135 -6.22 2.19 2.39
N LEU A 136 -7.43 2.57 2.82
CA LEU A 136 -7.69 3.90 3.42
C LEU A 136 -6.79 4.24 4.61
N GLN A 137 -6.38 3.23 5.39
CA GLN A 137 -5.46 3.38 6.51
C GLN A 137 -4.02 2.95 6.17
N GLY A 138 -3.69 2.78 4.88
CA GLY A 138 -2.42 2.18 4.47
C GLY A 138 -2.38 0.69 4.86
N ILE A 139 -1.68 0.39 5.95
CA ILE A 139 -1.69 -0.92 6.63
C ILE A 139 -1.86 -0.75 8.15
N TRP A 140 -2.09 0.48 8.60
CA TRP A 140 -2.13 0.84 10.02
C TRP A 140 -3.57 0.97 10.52
N ASN A 141 -4.07 -0.11 11.11
CA ASN A 141 -5.37 -0.15 11.75
C ASN A 141 -5.33 -1.07 12.97
N ASP A 142 -5.79 -0.57 14.10
CA ASP A 142 -5.85 -1.29 15.38
C ASP A 142 -7.27 -1.67 15.80
N LYS A 143 -8.26 -1.43 14.93
CA LYS A 143 -9.68 -1.62 15.26
C LYS A 143 -10.28 -2.74 14.46
N ALA A 144 -11.14 -3.55 15.10
CA ALA A 144 -11.95 -4.54 14.41
C ALA A 144 -12.94 -3.87 13.44
N ASP A 145 -13.58 -2.78 13.89
CA ASP A 145 -14.39 -1.89 13.07
C ASP A 145 -13.54 -0.69 12.63
N ALA A 146 -12.82 -0.85 11.54
CA ALA A 146 -12.02 0.23 10.99
C ALA A 146 -12.90 1.33 10.38
N PRO A 147 -12.51 2.60 10.49
CA PRO A 147 -13.19 3.67 9.74
C PRO A 147 -13.28 3.33 8.26
N TRP A 148 -14.48 3.43 7.68
CA TRP A 148 -14.75 3.08 6.28
C TRP A 148 -14.30 1.66 5.91
N ASN A 149 -14.36 0.73 6.88
CA ASN A 149 -13.99 -0.68 6.73
C ASN A 149 -12.53 -0.93 6.28
N SER A 150 -11.64 0.05 6.35
CA SER A 150 -10.31 0.00 5.74
C SER A 150 -10.36 -0.45 4.28
N ASP A 151 -11.37 -0.02 3.53
CA ASP A 151 -11.59 -0.47 2.17
C ASP A 151 -10.56 0.10 1.18
N ILE A 152 -10.59 -0.39 -0.04
CA ILE A 152 -9.86 0.20 -1.16
C ILE A 152 -10.81 1.21 -1.81
N HIS A 153 -10.76 2.44 -1.32
CA HIS A 153 -11.66 3.51 -1.73
C HIS A 153 -11.21 4.12 -3.05
N THR A 154 -12.09 4.11 -4.04
CA THR A 154 -11.69 4.24 -5.44
C THR A 154 -12.01 5.58 -6.09
N ASN A 155 -12.69 6.49 -5.39
CA ASN A 155 -13.04 7.79 -5.98
C ASN A 155 -11.92 8.84 -5.94
N ILE A 156 -10.84 8.60 -5.18
CA ILE A 156 -9.58 9.34 -5.16
C ILE A 156 -8.53 8.68 -4.25
N ASN A 157 -8.95 8.04 -3.15
CA ASN A 157 -8.04 7.69 -2.05
C ASN A 157 -6.94 6.73 -2.48
N VAL A 158 -7.29 5.59 -3.07
CA VAL A 158 -6.26 4.63 -3.51
C VAL A 158 -5.39 5.23 -4.61
N GLN A 159 -5.96 6.00 -5.54
CA GLN A 159 -5.19 6.67 -6.58
C GLN A 159 -4.18 7.66 -5.97
N MET A 160 -4.63 8.49 -5.03
CA MET A 160 -3.79 9.48 -4.36
C MET A 160 -2.65 8.82 -3.57
N ASN A 161 -2.89 7.67 -2.94
CA ASN A 161 -1.84 6.91 -2.25
C ASN A 161 -0.65 6.60 -3.17
N TYR A 162 -0.91 6.40 -4.47
CA TYR A 162 0.11 6.00 -5.44
C TYR A 162 0.64 7.12 -6.34
N TRP A 163 0.18 8.37 -6.19
CA TRP A 163 0.71 9.49 -6.99
C TRP A 163 2.23 9.69 -6.86
N PRO A 164 2.85 9.51 -5.68
CA PRO A 164 4.30 9.68 -5.57
C PRO A 164 5.11 8.49 -6.11
N ALA A 165 4.49 7.35 -6.44
CA ALA A 165 5.22 6.13 -6.78
C ALA A 165 6.23 6.32 -7.91
N GLU A 166 5.76 6.72 -9.08
CA GLU A 166 6.61 6.88 -10.26
C GLU A 166 7.50 8.12 -10.13
N THR A 167 6.92 9.23 -9.71
CA THR A 167 7.60 10.54 -9.67
C THR A 167 8.72 10.61 -8.62
N THR A 168 8.71 9.72 -7.64
CA THR A 168 9.74 9.67 -6.58
C THR A 168 10.61 8.41 -6.62
N ASN A 169 10.71 7.78 -7.81
CA ASN A 169 11.54 6.60 -8.06
C ASN A 169 11.19 5.41 -7.15
N LEU A 170 9.89 5.13 -7.01
CA LEU A 170 9.32 4.03 -6.25
C LEU A 170 8.37 3.18 -7.11
N SER A 171 8.70 2.98 -8.40
CA SER A 171 7.86 2.26 -9.36
C SER A 171 7.53 0.82 -8.91
N ASP A 172 8.44 0.15 -8.25
CA ASP A 172 8.20 -1.17 -7.65
C ASP A 172 7.21 -1.14 -6.48
N CYS A 173 7.05 0.01 -5.79
CA CYS A 173 6.01 0.22 -4.80
C CYS A 173 4.61 0.44 -5.43
N HIS A 174 4.55 0.74 -6.72
CA HIS A 174 3.29 0.84 -7.46
C HIS A 174 2.71 -0.54 -7.84
N LEU A 175 3.57 -1.53 -8.03
CA LEU A 175 3.19 -2.87 -8.51
C LEU A 175 2.08 -3.56 -7.71
N PRO A 176 2.00 -3.48 -6.37
CA PRO A 176 0.88 -4.07 -5.64
C PRO A 176 -0.49 -3.56 -6.10
N PHE A 177 -0.61 -2.27 -6.37
CA PHE A 177 -1.85 -1.68 -6.90
C PHE A 177 -2.09 -2.06 -8.36
N LEU A 178 -1.06 -1.99 -9.19
CA LEU A 178 -1.17 -2.34 -10.61
C LEU A 178 -1.54 -3.82 -10.80
N ASN A 179 -0.92 -4.71 -10.04
CA ASN A 179 -1.27 -6.13 -10.05
C ASN A 179 -2.69 -6.37 -9.54
N TYR A 180 -3.13 -5.65 -8.50
CA TYR A 180 -4.51 -5.71 -8.04
C TYR A 180 -5.52 -5.40 -9.17
N ILE A 181 -5.23 -4.39 -10.00
CA ILE A 181 -6.05 -4.07 -11.17
C ILE A 181 -6.03 -5.24 -12.16
N LEU A 182 -4.83 -5.74 -12.49
CA LEU A 182 -4.65 -6.79 -13.49
C LEU A 182 -5.23 -8.15 -13.05
N ASP A 183 -5.29 -8.41 -11.76
CA ASP A 183 -5.85 -9.64 -11.21
C ASP A 183 -7.38 -9.59 -11.12
N ASN A 184 -7.98 -8.38 -11.11
CA ASN A 184 -9.42 -8.22 -10.87
C ASN A 184 -10.22 -7.73 -12.08
N TYR A 185 -9.62 -7.12 -13.11
CA TYR A 185 -10.39 -6.55 -14.22
C TYR A 185 -11.24 -7.58 -15.00
N LYS A 186 -10.84 -8.88 -14.99
CA LYS A 186 -11.63 -9.99 -15.53
C LYS A 186 -12.53 -10.66 -14.47
N GLY A 187 -12.40 -10.25 -13.23
CA GLY A 187 -13.14 -10.85 -12.13
C GLY A 187 -14.63 -10.54 -12.20
N GLU A 188 -15.44 -11.48 -11.70
CA GLU A 188 -16.90 -11.38 -11.75
C GLU A 188 -17.39 -10.09 -11.08
N GLY A 189 -16.78 -9.66 -9.97
CA GLY A 189 -17.17 -8.46 -9.24
C GLY A 189 -17.09 -7.20 -10.10
N TRP A 190 -15.96 -6.97 -10.76
CA TRP A 190 -15.76 -5.78 -11.58
C TRP A 190 -16.51 -5.82 -12.91
N GLN A 191 -16.69 -6.99 -13.50
CA GLN A 191 -17.54 -7.16 -14.68
C GLN A 191 -19.03 -6.99 -14.35
N LYS A 192 -19.45 -7.42 -13.16
CA LYS A 192 -20.80 -7.19 -12.67
C LYS A 192 -21.04 -5.69 -12.39
N ALA A 193 -20.05 -4.99 -11.83
CA ALA A 193 -20.08 -3.54 -11.67
C ALA A 193 -20.28 -2.82 -13.01
N ALA A 194 -19.57 -3.26 -14.06
CA ALA A 194 -19.72 -2.71 -15.41
C ALA A 194 -21.12 -2.91 -15.97
N ARG A 195 -21.69 -4.11 -15.84
CA ARG A 195 -23.07 -4.40 -16.27
C ARG A 195 -24.09 -3.55 -15.53
N TRP A 196 -23.95 -3.41 -14.24
CA TRP A 196 -24.86 -2.56 -13.45
C TRP A 196 -24.75 -1.08 -13.83
N GLY A 197 -23.52 -0.60 -14.01
CA GLY A 197 -23.25 0.77 -14.42
C GLY A 197 -23.75 1.14 -15.81
N SER A 198 -24.17 0.19 -16.63
CA SER A 198 -24.59 0.36 -18.03
C SER A 198 -25.95 -0.26 -18.35
N ASP A 199 -26.80 -0.48 -17.36
CA ASP A 199 -28.11 -1.12 -17.51
C ASP A 199 -28.04 -2.49 -18.21
N GLY A 200 -26.96 -3.22 -17.97
CA GLY A 200 -26.73 -4.56 -18.51
C GLY A 200 -26.20 -4.63 -19.94
N GLN A 201 -25.95 -3.48 -20.59
CA GLN A 201 -25.67 -3.45 -22.03
C GLN A 201 -24.18 -3.35 -22.40
N LYS A 202 -23.33 -2.84 -21.49
CA LYS A 202 -21.92 -2.61 -21.82
C LYS A 202 -21.03 -3.78 -21.38
N VAL A 203 -20.03 -4.03 -22.21
CA VAL A 203 -18.92 -4.95 -21.91
C VAL A 203 -17.77 -4.20 -21.29
N GLY A 204 -16.81 -4.92 -20.70
CA GLY A 204 -15.64 -4.33 -20.04
C GLY A 204 -15.74 -4.45 -18.54
N TRP A 205 -15.08 -3.58 -17.83
CA TRP A 205 -15.02 -3.61 -16.37
C TRP A 205 -15.09 -2.21 -15.78
N THR A 206 -15.59 -2.12 -14.57
CA THR A 206 -15.39 -0.96 -13.67
C THR A 206 -15.38 -1.43 -12.24
N VAL A 207 -15.22 -0.52 -11.29
CA VAL A 207 -15.13 -0.79 -9.86
C VAL A 207 -16.16 0.07 -9.14
N PHE A 208 -16.71 -0.42 -8.05
CA PHE A 208 -17.53 0.41 -7.16
C PHE A 208 -16.64 1.33 -6.31
N THR A 209 -17.20 2.40 -5.80
CA THR A 209 -16.48 3.36 -4.94
C THR A 209 -15.77 2.69 -3.78
N GLU A 210 -16.41 1.73 -3.14
CA GLU A 210 -15.83 0.90 -2.09
C GLU A 210 -15.51 -0.47 -2.66
N SER A 211 -14.28 -0.89 -2.56
CA SER A 211 -13.80 -2.19 -3.00
C SER A 211 -12.97 -2.85 -1.90
N ASN A 212 -12.63 -4.10 -2.10
CA ASN A 212 -11.82 -4.86 -1.16
C ASN A 212 -10.74 -5.67 -1.89
N ILE A 213 -9.86 -6.30 -1.13
CA ILE A 213 -8.75 -7.10 -1.68
C ILE A 213 -9.20 -8.28 -2.54
N PHE A 214 -10.45 -8.70 -2.45
CA PHE A 214 -11.02 -9.80 -3.24
C PHE A 214 -11.59 -9.33 -4.59
N GLY A 215 -11.52 -8.05 -4.91
CA GLY A 215 -12.21 -7.49 -6.08
C GLY A 215 -13.73 -7.52 -5.94
N GLY A 216 -14.22 -7.56 -4.70
CA GLY A 216 -15.63 -7.61 -4.38
C GLY A 216 -16.34 -6.28 -4.60
N MET A 217 -17.66 -6.35 -4.54
CA MET A 217 -18.55 -5.20 -4.64
C MET A 217 -18.95 -4.72 -3.26
N SER A 218 -18.95 -3.41 -3.06
CA SER A 218 -19.79 -2.80 -2.04
C SER A 218 -21.21 -2.65 -2.59
N THR A 219 -22.19 -2.90 -1.75
CA THR A 219 -23.61 -2.61 -2.06
C THR A 219 -23.96 -1.14 -1.84
N TRP A 220 -23.03 -0.32 -1.37
CA TRP A 220 -23.25 1.09 -1.17
C TRP A 220 -23.05 1.83 -2.49
N GLY A 221 -24.17 2.17 -3.07
CA GLY A 221 -24.42 2.55 -4.41
C GLY A 221 -23.95 3.92 -4.88
N ASN A 222 -22.72 4.28 -4.78
CA ASN A 222 -22.22 5.38 -5.58
C ASN A 222 -21.58 4.84 -6.86
N ASN A 223 -22.33 4.99 -7.95
CA ASN A 223 -21.92 4.64 -9.31
C ASN A 223 -20.78 5.55 -9.78
N TYR A 224 -19.60 5.43 -9.20
CA TYR A 224 -18.41 6.10 -9.70
C TYR A 224 -17.80 5.25 -10.83
N LYS A 225 -18.40 5.35 -12.01
CA LYS A 225 -18.06 4.54 -13.18
C LYS A 225 -16.67 4.84 -13.73
N GLU A 226 -16.17 6.03 -13.48
CA GLU A 226 -14.92 6.60 -14.00
C GLU A 226 -13.67 5.94 -13.44
N VAL A 227 -13.82 5.12 -12.41
CA VAL A 227 -12.71 4.43 -11.75
C VAL A 227 -11.87 3.64 -12.74
N ASN A 228 -12.50 2.92 -13.68
CA ASN A 228 -11.76 2.10 -14.64
C ASN A 228 -10.83 2.94 -15.52
N ALA A 229 -11.29 4.09 -15.96
CA ALA A 229 -10.47 5.03 -16.74
C ALA A 229 -9.31 5.58 -15.88
N TRP A 230 -9.61 5.98 -14.64
CA TRP A 230 -8.57 6.47 -13.73
C TRP A 230 -7.55 5.40 -13.35
N TYR A 231 -7.98 4.16 -13.13
CA TYR A 231 -7.06 3.05 -12.91
C TYR A 231 -6.16 2.78 -14.12
N CYS A 232 -6.69 2.95 -15.33
CA CYS A 232 -5.89 2.84 -16.56
C CYS A 232 -4.81 3.91 -16.68
N THR A 233 -5.00 5.11 -16.11
CA THR A 233 -3.92 6.11 -16.07
C THR A 233 -2.73 5.62 -15.24
N HIS A 234 -2.95 4.93 -14.13
CA HIS A 234 -1.88 4.32 -13.34
C HIS A 234 -1.12 3.23 -14.09
N LEU A 235 -1.84 2.36 -14.83
CA LEU A 235 -1.21 1.35 -15.69
C LEU A 235 -0.35 2.02 -16.78
N TRP A 236 -0.86 3.07 -17.40
CA TRP A 236 -0.17 3.79 -18.45
C TRP A 236 1.02 4.59 -17.93
N ASP A 237 0.89 5.24 -16.78
CA ASP A 237 1.97 6.01 -16.17
C ASP A 237 3.13 5.12 -15.77
N HIS A 238 2.87 3.95 -15.21
CA HIS A 238 3.94 2.98 -14.94
C HIS A 238 4.77 2.67 -16.19
N TYR A 239 4.10 2.38 -17.33
CA TYR A 239 4.82 2.20 -18.59
C TYR A 239 5.56 3.48 -19.04
N ARG A 240 4.95 4.65 -18.90
CA ARG A 240 5.59 5.93 -19.30
C ARG A 240 6.90 6.17 -18.56
N PHE A 241 6.95 5.86 -17.29
CA PHE A 241 8.13 6.06 -16.44
C PHE A 241 9.16 4.94 -16.59
N THR A 242 8.73 3.68 -16.67
CA THR A 242 9.63 2.53 -16.69
C THR A 242 10.05 2.10 -18.08
N ARG A 243 9.23 2.36 -19.12
CA ARG A 243 9.35 1.84 -20.47
C ARG A 243 9.35 0.31 -20.55
N ASP A 244 8.76 -0.35 -19.53
CA ASP A 244 8.61 -1.80 -19.50
C ASP A 244 7.50 -2.24 -20.50
N GLU A 245 7.94 -2.68 -21.68
CA GLU A 245 7.01 -3.19 -22.69
C GLU A 245 6.38 -4.53 -22.31
N ALA A 246 7.03 -5.35 -21.48
CA ALA A 246 6.45 -6.61 -21.02
C ALA A 246 5.28 -6.32 -20.07
N PHE A 247 5.43 -5.34 -19.19
CA PHE A 247 4.33 -4.83 -18.38
C PHE A 247 3.20 -4.27 -19.24
N LEU A 248 3.52 -3.42 -20.22
CA LEU A 248 2.50 -2.85 -21.12
C LEU A 248 1.69 -3.94 -21.84
N ARG A 249 2.36 -4.97 -22.39
CA ARG A 249 1.68 -6.10 -23.01
C ARG A 249 0.70 -6.81 -22.07
N LYS A 250 1.07 -6.92 -20.79
CA LYS A 250 0.20 -7.49 -19.75
C LYS A 250 -0.97 -6.55 -19.40
N ALA A 251 -0.74 -5.25 -19.36
CA ALA A 251 -1.72 -4.23 -18.97
C ALA A 251 -2.69 -3.82 -20.08
N PHE A 252 -2.24 -3.87 -21.35
CA PHE A 252 -3.02 -3.39 -22.50
C PHE A 252 -4.43 -4.01 -22.62
N PRO A 253 -4.66 -5.31 -22.38
CA PRO A 253 -6.01 -5.88 -22.41
C PRO A 253 -6.96 -5.24 -21.39
N ALA A 254 -6.47 -4.85 -20.19
CA ALA A 254 -7.29 -4.17 -19.21
C ALA A 254 -7.65 -2.75 -19.67
N ILE A 255 -6.68 -2.02 -20.23
CA ILE A 255 -6.89 -0.68 -20.80
C ILE A 255 -7.90 -0.74 -21.93
N TRP A 256 -7.77 -1.71 -22.84
CA TRP A 256 -8.68 -1.90 -23.97
C TRP A 256 -10.11 -2.20 -23.51
N GLN A 257 -10.28 -3.12 -22.55
CA GLN A 257 -11.62 -3.42 -22.01
C GLN A 257 -12.24 -2.25 -21.23
N SER A 258 -11.42 -1.42 -20.59
CA SER A 258 -11.90 -0.16 -20.01
C SER A 258 -12.41 0.77 -21.10
N ALA A 259 -11.70 0.91 -22.23
CA ALA A 259 -12.16 1.72 -23.36
C ALA A 259 -13.49 1.19 -23.96
N GLN A 260 -13.63 -0.13 -24.08
CA GLN A 260 -14.88 -0.75 -24.55
C GLN A 260 -16.09 -0.45 -23.66
N PHE A 261 -15.87 -0.27 -22.36
CA PHE A 261 -16.95 0.12 -21.44
C PHE A 261 -17.52 1.53 -21.78
N TRP A 262 -16.71 2.40 -22.37
CA TRP A 262 -17.11 3.78 -22.70
C TRP A 262 -17.61 3.96 -24.14
N MET A 263 -17.33 3.01 -25.01
CA MET A 263 -17.83 3.00 -26.39
C MET A 263 -19.25 2.43 -26.48
#